data_8d7ce5dbf23f9439bd11cadcc1018f13
#
_entry.id   8d7ce5dbf23f9439bd11cadcc1018f13
#
_cell.length_a   1.000
_cell.length_b   1.000
_cell.length_c   1.000
_cell.angle_alpha   90.00
_cell.angle_beta   90.00
_cell.angle_gamma   90.00
#
_symmetry.space_group_name_H-M   'P 1'
#
loop_
_entity.id
_entity.type
_entity.pdbx_description
1 polymer ?
#
loop_
_entity_poly.entity_id
_entity_poly.type
_entity_poly.pdbx_seq_one_letter_code
_entity_poly.pdbx_strand_id
1 'polypeptide(L)'
;MRTTLTAHRGFSLAEVTIMLMTLSILSAVMSPAIGDYVNEARHIKVADDVRMLAVSFSRFAFDGARAATGDRDWHRYDVLVGEGLAPEIGQGGDTEWVRELDEHRVGRLDDHLINNAAGYNTSADHPEAIWVRGWRGPYLASGIGPDPWGHRYAINVGGWSRRGAHVVVLSAGPNGQIESPFLRGGAVAGGDDVAALIGSGGL
;
A
#
# COMPACT_ATOMS: atom_id res chain seq x y z
N MET A 1 -49.81 52.32 6.53
CA MET A 1 -48.67 51.42 6.22
C MET A 1 -49.23 50.21 5.47
N ARG A 2 -49.07 50.14 4.13
CA ARG A 2 -49.61 49.04 3.29
C ARG A 2 -48.48 48.07 3.07
N THR A 3 -48.56 46.89 3.70
CA THR A 3 -47.65 45.73 3.47
C THR A 3 -48.07 45.10 2.15
N THR A 4 -47.26 45.24 1.12
CA THR A 4 -47.40 44.46 -0.12
C THR A 4 -46.93 43.04 0.11
N LEU A 5 -47.86 42.10 0.17
CA LEU A 5 -47.59 40.66 0.13
C LEU A 5 -47.10 40.31 -1.27
N THR A 6 -45.83 40.02 -1.42
CA THR A 6 -45.28 39.42 -2.63
C THR A 6 -45.75 37.98 -2.72
N ALA A 7 -46.61 37.71 -3.68
CA ALA A 7 -47.07 36.37 -3.98
C ALA A 7 -45.89 35.54 -4.52
N HIS A 8 -45.42 34.55 -3.75
CA HIS A 8 -44.47 33.56 -4.23
C HIS A 8 -45.20 32.66 -5.23
N ARG A 9 -44.83 32.73 -6.51
CA ARG A 9 -45.31 31.80 -7.53
C ARG A 9 -44.64 30.43 -7.30
N GLY A 10 -45.41 29.41 -7.00
CA GLY A 10 -44.94 28.02 -6.99
C GLY A 10 -44.63 27.54 -8.41
N PHE A 11 -43.77 26.54 -8.50
CA PHE A 11 -43.44 25.89 -9.77
C PHE A 11 -44.66 25.14 -10.34
N SER A 12 -44.79 25.19 -11.66
CA SER A 12 -45.80 24.39 -12.34
C SER A 12 -45.31 22.91 -12.43
N LEU A 13 -46.29 22.00 -12.50
CA LEU A 13 -45.98 20.57 -12.63
C LEU A 13 -45.14 20.30 -13.89
N ALA A 14 -45.37 21.04 -14.97
CA ALA A 14 -44.61 20.94 -16.21
C ALA A 14 -43.17 21.39 -16.05
N GLU A 15 -42.89 22.47 -15.29
CA GLU A 15 -41.53 22.91 -15.01
C GLU A 15 -40.74 21.86 -14.20
N VAL A 16 -41.38 21.26 -13.20
CA VAL A 16 -40.74 20.22 -12.39
C VAL A 16 -40.44 18.98 -13.23
N THR A 17 -41.34 18.55 -14.09
CA THR A 17 -41.10 17.39 -14.97
C THR A 17 -40.00 17.63 -15.97
N ILE A 18 -39.90 18.84 -16.56
CA ILE A 18 -38.81 19.19 -17.48
C ILE A 18 -37.45 19.21 -16.70
N MET A 19 -37.41 19.79 -15.49
CA MET A 19 -36.20 19.78 -14.66
C MET A 19 -35.74 18.35 -14.31
N LEU A 20 -36.65 17.48 -13.91
CA LEU A 20 -36.34 16.09 -13.60
C LEU A 20 -35.86 15.34 -14.84
N MET A 21 -36.46 15.58 -16.00
CA MET A 21 -36.02 14.97 -17.26
C MET A 21 -34.60 15.41 -17.64
N THR A 22 -34.30 16.71 -17.55
CA THR A 22 -32.94 17.22 -17.83
C THR A 22 -31.92 16.69 -16.87
N LEU A 23 -32.22 16.63 -15.57
CA LEU A 23 -31.34 16.05 -14.56
C LEU A 23 -31.07 14.56 -14.79
N SER A 24 -32.10 13.81 -15.19
CA SER A 24 -31.97 12.39 -15.50
C SER A 24 -31.05 12.14 -16.69
N ILE A 25 -31.17 12.95 -17.76
CA ILE A 25 -30.26 12.86 -18.91
C ILE A 25 -28.83 13.21 -18.54
N LEU A 26 -28.61 14.29 -17.79
CA LEU A 26 -27.28 14.69 -17.32
C LEU A 26 -26.63 13.61 -16.44
N SER A 27 -27.41 13.04 -15.51
CA SER A 27 -26.93 11.97 -14.65
C SER A 27 -26.51 10.71 -15.44
N ALA A 28 -27.29 10.36 -16.46
CA ALA A 28 -27.01 9.20 -17.30
C ALA A 28 -25.69 9.36 -18.10
N VAL A 29 -25.40 10.58 -18.56
CA VAL A 29 -24.18 10.88 -19.31
C VAL A 29 -22.95 10.98 -18.39
N MET A 30 -23.09 11.53 -17.18
CA MET A 30 -21.97 11.74 -16.26
C MET A 30 -21.57 10.50 -15.46
N SER A 31 -22.51 9.58 -15.23
CA SER A 31 -22.27 8.41 -14.38
C SER A 31 -21.08 7.54 -14.83
N PRO A 32 -20.91 7.13 -16.09
CA PRO A 32 -19.78 6.34 -16.52
C PRO A 32 -18.44 7.10 -16.39
N ALA A 33 -18.42 8.39 -16.71
CA ALA A 33 -17.22 9.20 -16.62
C ALA A 33 -16.70 9.31 -15.18
N ILE A 34 -17.59 9.40 -14.18
CA ILE A 34 -17.20 9.43 -12.77
C ILE A 34 -16.55 8.10 -12.35
N GLY A 35 -17.08 6.97 -12.84
CA GLY A 35 -16.51 5.65 -12.57
C GLY A 35 -15.08 5.53 -13.05
N ASP A 36 -14.79 5.99 -14.26
CA ASP A 36 -13.44 5.97 -14.85
C ASP A 36 -12.46 6.86 -14.06
N TYR A 37 -12.87 8.07 -13.67
CA TYR A 37 -12.05 8.95 -12.85
C TYR A 37 -11.75 8.37 -11.46
N VAL A 38 -12.71 7.70 -10.83
CA VAL A 38 -12.50 7.06 -9.52
C VAL A 38 -11.52 5.90 -9.65
N ASN A 39 -11.63 5.09 -10.69
CA ASN A 39 -10.69 3.99 -10.92
C ASN A 39 -9.29 4.51 -11.20
N GLU A 40 -9.12 5.52 -12.03
CA GLU A 40 -7.83 6.15 -12.29
C GLU A 40 -7.20 6.72 -11.00
N ALA A 41 -8.00 7.41 -10.17
CA ALA A 41 -7.54 7.93 -8.88
C ALA A 41 -7.07 6.81 -7.92
N ARG A 42 -7.74 5.64 -7.94
CA ARG A 42 -7.31 4.47 -7.16
C ARG A 42 -5.97 3.94 -7.63
N HIS A 43 -5.76 3.80 -8.95
CA HIS A 43 -4.48 3.36 -9.51
C HIS A 43 -3.33 4.32 -9.19
N ILE A 44 -3.56 5.63 -9.30
CA ILE A 44 -2.56 6.64 -8.93
C ILE A 44 -2.21 6.51 -7.45
N LYS A 45 -3.23 6.41 -6.58
CA LYS A 45 -3.01 6.27 -5.14
C LYS A 45 -2.16 5.04 -4.81
N VAL A 46 -2.47 3.89 -5.37
CA VAL A 46 -1.72 2.65 -5.13
C VAL A 46 -0.28 2.77 -5.62
N ALA A 47 -0.07 3.34 -6.80
CA ALA A 47 1.27 3.56 -7.32
C ALA A 47 2.12 4.45 -6.41
N ASP A 48 1.53 5.48 -5.81
CA ASP A 48 2.20 6.35 -4.85
C ASP A 48 2.45 5.64 -3.51
N ASP A 49 1.48 4.89 -2.99
CA ASP A 49 1.61 4.12 -1.75
C ASP A 49 2.73 3.07 -1.87
N VAL A 50 2.77 2.32 -2.96
CA VAL A 50 3.78 1.30 -3.24
C VAL A 50 5.19 1.93 -3.36
N ARG A 51 5.32 3.09 -4.01
CA ARG A 51 6.59 3.84 -4.07
C ARG A 51 7.01 4.36 -2.70
N MET A 52 6.06 4.92 -1.93
CA MET A 52 6.32 5.40 -0.58
C MET A 52 6.81 4.26 0.32
N LEU A 53 6.17 3.09 0.28
CA LEU A 53 6.61 1.90 0.99
C LEU A 53 8.00 1.45 0.56
N ALA A 54 8.28 1.45 -0.75
CA ALA A 54 9.58 1.07 -1.28
C ALA A 54 10.70 1.99 -0.76
N VAL A 55 10.47 3.30 -0.74
CA VAL A 55 11.43 4.29 -0.21
C VAL A 55 11.61 4.11 1.30
N SER A 56 10.52 3.93 2.04
CA SER A 56 10.55 3.75 3.50
C SER A 56 11.28 2.47 3.90
N PHE A 57 11.01 1.37 3.22
CA PHE A 57 11.71 0.13 3.42
C PHE A 57 13.21 0.23 3.04
N SER A 58 13.53 0.93 1.97
CA SER A 58 14.94 1.16 1.59
C SER A 58 15.71 1.91 2.67
N ARG A 59 15.11 2.93 3.29
CA ARG A 59 15.70 3.67 4.41
C ARG A 59 15.87 2.78 5.64
N PHE A 60 14.84 2.04 6.00
CA PHE A 60 14.89 1.05 7.08
C PHE A 60 16.01 0.04 6.86
N ALA A 61 16.11 -0.52 5.66
CA ALA A 61 17.13 -1.47 5.30
C ALA A 61 18.55 -0.88 5.35
N PHE A 62 18.71 0.37 4.95
CA PHE A 62 20.00 1.07 5.03
C PHE A 62 20.42 1.33 6.48
N ASP A 63 19.49 1.74 7.34
CA ASP A 63 19.80 2.12 8.72
C ASP A 63 19.99 0.91 9.65
N GLY A 64 19.11 -0.05 9.55
CA GLY A 64 18.94 -1.01 10.63
C GLY A 64 19.08 -2.47 10.29
N ALA A 65 18.64 -2.87 9.13
CA ALA A 65 18.59 -4.29 8.80
C ALA A 65 19.95 -4.98 8.75
N ARG A 66 21.05 -4.21 8.66
CA ARG A 66 22.40 -4.74 8.53
C ARG A 66 23.23 -4.68 9.81
N ALA A 67 22.78 -3.91 10.79
CA ALA A 67 23.61 -3.56 11.94
C ALA A 67 23.11 -4.06 13.28
N ALA A 68 21.84 -4.32 13.36
CA ALA A 68 21.24 -4.71 14.61
C ALA A 68 21.47 -6.18 14.84
N THR A 69 22.61 -6.53 15.31
CA THR A 69 22.78 -7.82 15.94
C THR A 69 23.73 -8.78 15.26
N GLY A 70 24.60 -9.32 16.03
CA GLY A 70 25.12 -10.66 15.84
C GLY A 70 24.01 -11.73 15.84
N ASP A 71 22.76 -11.35 15.97
CA ASP A 71 21.61 -12.22 15.88
C ASP A 71 20.72 -11.80 14.70
N ARG A 72 20.57 -12.70 13.75
CA ARG A 72 20.09 -12.53 12.38
C ARG A 72 18.57 -12.45 12.27
N ASP A 73 17.85 -11.79 13.15
CA ASP A 73 16.42 -11.96 13.34
C ASP A 73 15.51 -11.39 12.25
N TRP A 74 15.96 -10.42 11.45
CA TRP A 74 15.13 -9.95 10.34
C TRP A 74 15.12 -10.92 9.15
N HIS A 75 16.07 -11.84 9.02
CA HIS A 75 16.04 -12.98 8.10
C HIS A 75 14.94 -14.01 8.46
N ARG A 76 14.29 -13.79 9.58
CA ARG A 76 13.19 -14.61 10.05
C ARG A 76 11.94 -14.42 9.18
N TYR A 77 11.83 -13.26 8.52
CA TYR A 77 10.67 -12.93 7.72
C TYR A 77 10.92 -13.13 6.23
N ASP A 78 9.93 -13.69 5.52
CA ASP A 78 9.89 -13.77 4.06
C ASP A 78 9.05 -12.64 3.48
N VAL A 79 7.97 -12.27 4.19
CA VAL A 79 7.03 -11.24 3.76
C VAL A 79 6.65 -10.34 4.93
N LEU A 80 6.55 -9.04 4.66
CA LEU A 80 5.94 -8.07 5.54
C LEU A 80 4.61 -7.63 4.94
N VAL A 81 3.56 -7.59 5.76
CA VAL A 81 2.21 -7.26 5.30
C VAL A 81 1.64 -6.07 6.08
N GLY A 82 0.89 -5.23 5.36
CA GLY A 82 0.11 -4.14 5.93
C GLY A 82 -1.24 -4.59 6.49
N GLU A 83 -2.11 -3.63 6.77
CA GLU A 83 -3.50 -3.85 7.15
C GLU A 83 -4.35 -4.14 5.91
N GLY A 84 -5.43 -4.89 6.08
CA GLY A 84 -6.40 -5.21 5.03
C GLY A 84 -6.66 -6.70 4.87
N LEU A 85 -7.51 -7.02 3.91
CA LEU A 85 -7.83 -8.41 3.56
C LEU A 85 -6.63 -9.06 2.87
N ALA A 86 -6.40 -10.33 3.16
CA ALA A 86 -5.44 -11.12 2.38
C ALA A 86 -5.96 -11.25 0.94
N PRO A 87 -5.14 -10.93 -0.07
CA PRO A 87 -5.51 -11.17 -1.46
C PRO A 87 -5.55 -12.67 -1.77
N GLU A 88 -6.17 -13.02 -2.87
CA GLU A 88 -6.13 -14.38 -3.40
C GLU A 88 -4.89 -14.59 -4.28
N ILE A 89 -4.57 -15.82 -4.65
CA ILE A 89 -3.53 -16.12 -5.61
C ILE A 89 -4.15 -16.29 -6.99
N GLY A 90 -3.69 -15.44 -7.91
CA GLY A 90 -4.04 -15.48 -9.32
C GLY A 90 -3.09 -16.35 -10.15
N GLN A 91 -3.24 -16.28 -11.44
CA GLN A 91 -2.43 -17.06 -12.38
C GLN A 91 -0.98 -16.53 -12.43
N GLY A 92 -0.04 -17.32 -11.98
CA GLY A 92 1.39 -16.97 -11.96
C GLY A 92 1.88 -16.44 -10.61
N GLY A 93 0.98 -16.19 -9.66
CA GLY A 93 1.31 -15.81 -8.30
C GLY A 93 1.81 -16.98 -7.46
N ASP A 94 2.61 -16.65 -6.45
CA ASP A 94 3.15 -17.64 -5.50
C ASP A 94 2.42 -17.53 -4.15
N THR A 95 2.20 -18.67 -3.49
CA THR A 95 1.46 -18.75 -2.21
C THR A 95 2.16 -18.03 -1.05
N GLU A 96 3.44 -17.76 -1.16
CA GLU A 96 4.23 -17.00 -0.19
C GLU A 96 3.67 -15.62 0.07
N TRP A 97 3.02 -14.99 -0.89
CA TRP A 97 2.43 -13.66 -0.77
C TRP A 97 1.24 -13.58 0.20
N VAL A 98 0.49 -14.68 0.32
CA VAL A 98 -0.79 -14.71 1.06
C VAL A 98 -0.70 -15.41 2.41
N ARG A 99 0.49 -15.76 2.86
CA ARG A 99 0.69 -16.37 4.18
C ARG A 99 0.03 -15.56 5.30
N GLU A 100 -0.52 -16.24 6.26
CA GLU A 100 -1.16 -15.63 7.42
C GLU A 100 -0.14 -15.07 8.42
N LEU A 101 -0.56 -14.07 9.21
CA LEU A 101 0.32 -13.39 10.18
C LEU A 101 0.82 -14.29 11.32
N ASP A 102 0.11 -15.37 11.62
CA ASP A 102 0.48 -16.38 12.61
C ASP A 102 1.41 -17.47 12.05
N GLU A 103 1.61 -17.49 10.74
CA GLU A 103 2.60 -18.34 10.12
C GLU A 103 4.02 -17.85 10.39
N HIS A 104 4.95 -18.79 10.55
CA HIS A 104 6.36 -18.46 10.65
C HIS A 104 6.80 -17.69 9.41
N ARG A 105 7.58 -16.58 9.64
CA ARG A 105 8.19 -15.78 8.57
C ARG A 105 7.29 -14.69 7.95
N VAL A 106 6.16 -14.39 8.57
CA VAL A 106 5.33 -13.23 8.21
C VAL A 106 5.42 -12.18 9.30
N GLY A 107 5.69 -10.92 8.93
CA GLY A 107 5.75 -9.78 9.84
C GLY A 107 4.77 -8.69 9.46
N ARG A 108 4.43 -7.83 10.43
CA ARG A 108 3.61 -6.64 10.17
C ARG A 108 4.51 -5.47 9.75
N LEU A 109 4.13 -4.75 8.71
CA LEU A 109 4.85 -3.56 8.26
C LEU A 109 5.05 -2.53 9.38
N ASP A 110 4.03 -2.30 10.18
CA ASP A 110 4.05 -1.31 11.25
C ASP A 110 5.07 -1.63 12.34
N ASP A 111 5.26 -2.91 12.66
CA ASP A 111 6.23 -3.36 13.67
C ASP A 111 7.68 -3.06 13.27
N HIS A 112 7.94 -2.99 11.99
CA HIS A 112 9.27 -2.73 11.43
C HIS A 112 9.47 -1.26 11.06
N LEU A 113 8.47 -0.61 10.49
CA LEU A 113 8.64 0.70 9.87
C LEU A 113 8.15 1.87 10.74
N ILE A 114 7.35 1.62 11.78
CA ILE A 114 6.72 2.68 12.57
C ILE A 114 7.13 2.63 14.04
N ASN A 115 6.85 1.53 14.72
CA ASN A 115 6.90 1.48 16.17
C ASN A 115 8.07 0.66 16.75
N ASN A 116 8.89 0.06 15.89
CA ASN A 116 9.99 -0.83 16.29
C ASN A 116 9.55 -1.99 17.23
N ALA A 117 8.33 -2.47 17.08
CA ALA A 117 7.85 -3.59 17.90
C ALA A 117 8.60 -4.90 17.60
N ALA A 118 9.29 -4.96 16.44
CA ALA A 118 10.22 -6.04 16.12
C ALA A 118 11.50 -6.02 16.96
N GLY A 119 11.78 -4.95 17.73
CA GLY A 119 12.86 -4.90 18.73
C GLY A 119 14.25 -4.68 18.15
N TYR A 120 14.38 -3.91 17.07
CA TYR A 120 15.70 -3.56 16.54
C TYR A 120 16.46 -2.64 17.49
N ASN A 121 17.77 -2.84 17.60
CA ASN A 121 18.62 -1.92 18.36
C ASN A 121 18.52 -0.50 17.82
N THR A 122 18.56 0.47 18.71
CA THR A 122 18.58 1.89 18.38
C THR A 122 19.96 2.48 18.65
N SER A 123 20.26 3.65 18.12
CA SER A 123 21.49 4.37 18.45
C SER A 123 21.57 4.76 19.92
N ALA A 124 20.45 4.78 20.64
CA ALA A 124 20.39 5.05 22.08
C ALA A 124 20.91 3.87 22.93
N ASP A 125 20.87 2.65 22.40
CA ASP A 125 21.31 1.45 23.12
C ASP A 125 22.85 1.35 23.19
N HIS A 126 23.56 2.08 22.30
CA HIS A 126 25.03 2.09 22.21
C HIS A 126 25.58 3.50 21.94
N PRO A 127 25.46 4.42 22.89
CA PRO A 127 25.84 5.83 22.69
C PRO A 127 27.34 6.05 22.44
N GLU A 128 28.20 5.12 22.84
CA GLU A 128 29.63 5.19 22.62
C GLU A 128 30.10 4.68 21.25
N ALA A 129 29.23 4.01 20.51
CA ALA A 129 29.59 3.41 19.24
C ALA A 129 29.20 4.30 18.06
N ILE A 130 30.16 5.09 17.58
CA ILE A 130 29.98 6.03 16.45
C ILE A 130 29.53 5.31 15.16
N TRP A 131 29.69 3.99 15.08
CA TRP A 131 29.43 3.18 13.90
C TRP A 131 28.22 2.24 14.02
N VAL A 132 27.48 2.27 15.13
CA VAL A 132 26.30 1.42 15.29
C VAL A 132 25.19 1.94 14.41
N ARG A 133 24.94 1.21 13.35
CA ARG A 133 23.69 1.37 12.59
C ARG A 133 22.59 0.68 13.38
N GLY A 134 21.47 1.34 13.53
CA GLY A 134 20.32 0.83 14.25
C GLY A 134 19.04 1.43 13.69
N TRP A 135 17.93 0.99 14.20
CA TRP A 135 16.64 1.54 13.83
C TRP A 135 16.57 3.04 14.16
N ARG A 136 16.24 3.85 13.17
CA ARG A 136 16.14 5.33 13.25
C ARG A 136 14.77 5.84 12.87
N GLY A 137 13.78 4.94 12.77
CA GLY A 137 12.42 5.33 12.43
C GLY A 137 11.77 6.28 13.43
N PRO A 138 10.52 6.62 13.22
CA PRO A 138 9.62 5.97 12.25
C PRO A 138 9.97 6.30 10.79
N TYR A 139 9.86 5.33 9.92
CA TYR A 139 10.10 5.47 8.47
C TYR A 139 8.81 5.80 7.71
N LEU A 140 7.66 5.57 8.36
CA LEU A 140 6.34 6.00 7.93
C LEU A 140 5.74 6.87 9.03
N ALA A 141 5.03 7.93 8.65
CA ALA A 141 4.41 8.85 9.60
C ALA A 141 3.20 8.23 10.32
N SER A 142 2.56 7.25 9.69
CA SER A 142 1.42 6.51 10.23
C SER A 142 1.36 5.14 9.57
N GLY A 143 0.58 4.21 10.14
CA GLY A 143 0.27 2.93 9.51
C GLY A 143 -0.31 3.12 8.12
N ILE A 144 0.08 2.23 7.22
CA ILE A 144 -0.52 2.18 5.90
C ILE A 144 -1.76 1.29 5.97
N GLY A 145 -2.91 1.89 5.71
CA GLY A 145 -4.17 1.16 5.60
C GLY A 145 -4.19 0.24 4.37
N PRO A 146 -5.32 -0.44 4.14
CA PRO A 146 -5.49 -1.26 2.94
C PRO A 146 -5.42 -0.40 1.68
N ASP A 147 -5.17 -1.08 0.56
CA ASP A 147 -5.26 -0.46 -0.75
C ASP A 147 -6.72 -0.02 -1.06
N PRO A 148 -6.98 0.77 -2.11
CA PRO A 148 -8.31 1.27 -2.43
C PRO A 148 -9.37 0.21 -2.75
N TRP A 149 -8.98 -1.05 -2.88
CA TRP A 149 -9.90 -2.19 -3.07
C TRP A 149 -10.05 -3.03 -1.80
N GLY A 150 -9.34 -2.66 -0.71
CA GLY A 150 -9.46 -3.28 0.61
C GLY A 150 -8.43 -4.36 0.94
N HIS A 151 -7.46 -4.61 0.05
CA HIS A 151 -6.43 -5.63 0.25
C HIS A 151 -5.17 -5.05 0.92
N ARG A 152 -4.44 -5.90 1.62
CA ARG A 152 -3.19 -5.53 2.27
C ARG A 152 -2.05 -5.38 1.26
N TYR A 153 -1.20 -4.38 1.49
CA TYR A 153 0.10 -4.30 0.82
C TYR A 153 1.03 -5.39 1.36
N ALA A 154 1.91 -5.90 0.52
CA ALA A 154 2.91 -6.89 0.89
C ALA A 154 4.30 -6.50 0.38
N ILE A 155 5.35 -6.83 1.16
CA ILE A 155 6.75 -6.66 0.75
C ILE A 155 7.44 -8.01 0.89
N ASN A 156 8.02 -8.55 -0.19
CA ASN A 156 8.87 -9.73 -0.08
C ASN A 156 10.24 -9.32 0.45
N VAL A 157 10.59 -9.76 1.62
CA VAL A 157 11.89 -9.47 2.24
C VAL A 157 12.84 -10.67 2.24
N GLY A 158 12.34 -11.85 1.92
CA GLY A 158 13.10 -13.09 1.90
C GLY A 158 14.28 -13.11 0.91
N GLY A 159 14.24 -12.26 -0.10
CA GLY A 159 15.33 -12.08 -1.06
C GLY A 159 16.41 -11.09 -0.66
N TRP A 160 16.20 -10.25 0.35
CA TRP A 160 17.07 -9.13 0.69
C TRP A 160 18.53 -9.53 0.96
N SER A 161 18.77 -10.67 1.59
CA SER A 161 20.10 -11.18 1.93
C SER A 161 20.80 -11.91 0.79
N ARG A 162 20.13 -12.16 -0.30
CA ARG A 162 20.66 -12.91 -1.44
C ARG A 162 21.16 -11.95 -2.52
N ARG A 163 22.43 -12.09 -2.92
CA ARG A 163 22.97 -11.31 -4.03
C ARG A 163 22.08 -11.48 -5.28
N GLY A 164 21.65 -10.37 -5.85
CA GLY A 164 20.84 -10.34 -7.07
C GLY A 164 19.34 -10.64 -6.88
N ALA A 165 18.89 -10.80 -5.64
CA ALA A 165 17.46 -10.87 -5.37
C ALA A 165 16.86 -9.46 -5.22
N HIS A 166 15.65 -9.28 -5.72
CA HIS A 166 14.94 -8.02 -5.62
C HIS A 166 13.91 -8.11 -4.48
N VAL A 167 13.77 -7.01 -3.76
CA VAL A 167 12.64 -6.79 -2.86
C VAL A 167 11.55 -6.10 -3.65
N VAL A 168 10.35 -6.60 -3.56
CA VAL A 168 9.18 -6.08 -4.27
C VAL A 168 8.14 -5.66 -3.25
N VAL A 169 7.63 -4.46 -3.40
CA VAL A 169 6.40 -4.00 -2.73
C VAL A 169 5.25 -4.22 -3.69
N LEU A 170 4.15 -4.79 -3.23
CA LEU A 170 3.04 -5.24 -4.05
C LEU A 170 1.69 -4.84 -3.46
N SER A 171 0.76 -4.46 -4.34
CA SER A 171 -0.68 -4.50 -4.16
C SER A 171 -1.28 -5.42 -5.21
N ALA A 172 -2.29 -6.20 -4.82
CA ALA A 172 -3.00 -7.14 -5.69
C ALA A 172 -3.95 -6.47 -6.72
N GLY A 173 -3.95 -5.15 -6.78
CA GLY A 173 -4.77 -4.43 -7.76
C GLY A 173 -6.28 -4.60 -7.59
N PRO A 174 -7.05 -4.18 -8.60
CA PRO A 174 -8.51 -4.18 -8.55
C PRO A 174 -9.17 -5.55 -8.49
N ASN A 175 -8.54 -6.60 -9.04
CA ASN A 175 -9.10 -7.95 -9.02
C ASN A 175 -8.90 -8.67 -7.67
N GLY A 176 -7.99 -8.14 -6.81
CA GLY A 176 -7.64 -8.72 -5.51
C GLY A 176 -6.88 -10.03 -5.59
N GLN A 177 -6.29 -10.33 -6.73
CA GLN A 177 -5.52 -11.56 -6.95
C GLN A 177 -4.07 -11.21 -7.23
N ILE A 178 -3.14 -11.86 -6.55
CA ILE A 178 -1.71 -11.71 -6.83
C ILE A 178 -1.31 -12.64 -7.96
N GLU A 179 -0.82 -12.05 -9.04
CA GLU A 179 -0.35 -12.73 -10.24
C GLU A 179 1.16 -12.57 -10.45
N SER A 180 1.81 -11.82 -9.55
CA SER A 180 3.26 -11.60 -9.55
C SER A 180 4.01 -12.76 -8.87
N PRO A 181 5.16 -13.20 -9.41
CA PRO A 181 6.01 -14.20 -8.77
C PRO A 181 6.72 -13.59 -7.54
N PHE A 182 6.95 -14.41 -6.49
CA PHE A 182 7.49 -13.97 -5.20
C PHE A 182 9.01 -13.67 -5.21
N LEU A 183 9.81 -14.55 -5.77
CA LEU A 183 11.27 -14.52 -5.60
C LEU A 183 12.08 -14.42 -6.89
N ARG A 184 11.47 -14.26 -8.04
CA ARG A 184 12.21 -14.27 -9.30
C ARG A 184 12.72 -12.88 -9.65
N GLY A 185 14.04 -12.76 -9.82
CA GLY A 185 14.71 -11.54 -10.23
C GLY A 185 14.12 -10.98 -11.52
N GLY A 186 13.89 -9.67 -11.55
CA GLY A 186 13.29 -8.99 -12.69
C GLY A 186 11.77 -9.10 -12.71
N ALA A 187 11.14 -9.22 -11.54
CA ALA A 187 9.68 -9.29 -11.44
C ALA A 187 9.01 -8.11 -12.17
N VAL A 188 8.47 -8.41 -13.31
CA VAL A 188 7.42 -7.60 -13.91
C VAL A 188 6.16 -7.92 -13.14
N ALA A 189 5.42 -6.90 -12.70
CA ALA A 189 4.12 -7.11 -12.08
C ALA A 189 3.26 -7.97 -13.02
N GLY A 190 2.65 -9.02 -12.48
CA GLY A 190 1.72 -9.87 -13.22
C GLY A 190 0.34 -9.24 -13.25
N GLY A 191 -0.47 -9.56 -14.25
CA GLY A 191 -1.87 -9.12 -14.33
C GLY A 191 -2.08 -7.63 -14.14
N ASP A 192 -2.91 -7.28 -13.19
CA ASP A 192 -3.21 -5.91 -12.75
C ASP A 192 -2.57 -5.54 -11.40
N ASP A 193 -1.62 -6.36 -10.92
CA ASP A 193 -0.80 -6.06 -9.75
C ASP A 193 -0.06 -4.73 -9.91
N VAL A 194 0.02 -3.96 -8.84
CA VAL A 194 0.84 -2.75 -8.79
C VAL A 194 2.06 -2.99 -7.91
N ALA A 195 3.25 -2.92 -8.50
CA ALA A 195 4.48 -3.24 -7.82
C ALA A 195 5.56 -2.16 -7.95
N ALA A 196 6.41 -2.04 -6.92
CA ALA A 196 7.67 -1.31 -6.99
C ALA A 196 8.84 -2.21 -6.59
N LEU A 197 9.88 -2.18 -7.41
CA LEU A 197 11.15 -2.85 -7.13
C LEU A 197 12.01 -1.97 -6.23
N ILE A 198 12.49 -2.58 -5.15
CA ILE A 198 13.57 -2.02 -4.35
C ILE A 198 14.84 -2.70 -4.86
N GLY A 199 15.74 -1.93 -5.46
CA GLY A 199 16.98 -2.47 -5.99
C GLY A 199 17.71 -3.30 -4.93
N SER A 200 18.27 -4.44 -5.32
CA SER A 200 19.15 -5.21 -4.47
C SER A 200 20.31 -4.29 -4.08
N GLY A 201 20.28 -3.79 -2.86
CA GLY A 201 21.39 -3.02 -2.31
C GLY A 201 22.62 -3.90 -2.27
N GLY A 202 23.35 -3.94 -3.37
CA GLY A 202 24.74 -4.33 -3.34
C GLY A 202 25.48 -3.29 -2.51
N LEU A 203 25.55 -3.52 -1.21
CA LEU A 203 26.47 -2.86 -0.30
C LEU A 203 27.49 -3.88 0.17
#